data_7f1af13ef76d649dd2da0eb2fd183d33
#
_entry.id   7f1af13ef76d649dd2da0eb2fd183d33
#
_cell.length_a   1.000
_cell.length_b   1.000
_cell.length_c   1.000
_cell.angle_alpha   90.00
_cell.angle_beta   90.00
_cell.angle_gamma   90.00
#
_symmetry.space_group_name_H-M   'P 1'
#
loop_
_entity.id
_entity.type
_entity.pdbx_description
1 polymer ?
#
loop_
_entity_poly.entity_id
_entity_poly.type
_entity_poly.pdbx_seq_one_letter_code
_entity_poly.pdbx_strand_id
1 'polypeptide(L)'
;MSYTTITVSRPGAAFRTASNADEANAIFAQVQGIVSANGGEMGMIGYDHAQAANVAITTFPAPESAAKAAIQIEAKQLLDVVSRGMFSTMEELWPVFTDAMG
;
A
#
# COMPACT_ATOMS: atom_id res chain seq x y z
N MET A 1 8.22 16.20 -5.55
CA MET A 1 8.95 14.98 -5.15
C MET A 1 7.94 13.91 -4.76
N SER A 2 8.07 12.73 -5.30
CA SER A 2 7.15 11.63 -4.98
C SER A 2 7.61 10.85 -3.76
N TYR A 3 6.66 10.17 -3.13
CA TYR A 3 6.88 9.34 -1.95
C TYR A 3 6.31 7.97 -2.22
N THR A 4 7.17 6.96 -2.30
CA THR A 4 6.77 5.59 -2.59
C THR A 4 6.78 4.76 -1.32
N THR A 5 5.70 4.02 -1.10
CA THR A 5 5.56 3.14 0.05
C THR A 5 5.46 1.68 -0.37
N ILE A 6 5.92 0.81 0.50
CA ILE A 6 5.60 -0.61 0.44
C ILE A 6 4.72 -0.94 1.65
N THR A 7 3.54 -1.49 1.39
CA THR A 7 2.57 -1.82 2.43
C THR A 7 2.30 -3.32 2.41
N VAL A 8 2.43 -3.95 3.57
CA VAL A 8 2.06 -5.34 3.78
C VAL A 8 0.78 -5.33 4.60
N SER A 9 -0.27 -5.96 4.08
CA SER A 9 -1.59 -5.91 4.72
C SER A 9 -2.34 -7.23 4.58
N ARG A 10 -3.33 -7.41 5.44
CA ARG A 10 -4.31 -8.49 5.37
C ARG A 10 -5.69 -7.89 5.23
N PRO A 11 -6.68 -8.68 4.76
CA PRO A 11 -8.05 -8.17 4.69
C PRO A 11 -8.54 -7.67 6.04
N GLY A 12 -9.11 -6.48 6.06
CA GLY A 12 -9.68 -5.89 7.26
C GLY A 12 -11.06 -6.46 7.58
N ALA A 13 -11.68 -5.95 8.64
CA ALA A 13 -12.99 -6.42 9.08
C ALA A 13 -14.06 -6.30 7.99
N ALA A 14 -13.97 -5.27 7.14
CA ALA A 14 -14.91 -5.10 6.03
C ALA A 14 -14.91 -6.28 5.06
N PHE A 15 -13.72 -6.83 4.75
CA PHE A 15 -13.62 -8.01 3.88
C PHE A 15 -14.23 -9.26 4.51
N ARG A 16 -14.15 -9.39 5.83
CA ARG A 16 -14.69 -10.56 6.53
C ARG A 16 -16.20 -10.62 6.48
N THR A 17 -16.85 -9.50 6.23
CA THR A 17 -18.31 -9.44 6.09
C THR A 17 -18.78 -9.64 4.64
N ALA A 18 -17.87 -9.66 3.69
CA ALA A 18 -18.19 -9.89 2.29
C ALA A 18 -18.63 -11.35 2.10
N SER A 19 -19.78 -11.54 1.45
CA SER A 19 -20.37 -12.87 1.24
C SER A 19 -19.99 -13.49 -0.09
N ASN A 20 -19.47 -12.70 -1.02
CA ASN A 20 -19.15 -13.15 -2.37
C ASN A 20 -18.07 -12.27 -3.00
N ALA A 21 -17.63 -12.67 -4.20
CA ALA A 21 -16.58 -11.98 -4.93
C ALA A 21 -16.95 -10.53 -5.29
N ASP A 22 -18.20 -10.26 -5.62
CA ASP A 22 -18.64 -8.92 -6.00
C ASP A 22 -18.52 -7.96 -4.82
N GLU A 23 -18.90 -8.39 -3.63
CA GLU A 23 -18.75 -7.59 -2.41
C GLU A 23 -17.28 -7.35 -2.07
N ALA A 24 -16.45 -8.36 -2.21
CA ALA A 24 -15.00 -8.23 -1.99
C ALA A 24 -14.36 -7.26 -2.98
N ASN A 25 -14.76 -7.35 -4.26
CA ASN A 25 -14.27 -6.43 -5.30
C ASN A 25 -14.69 -4.98 -5.01
N ALA A 26 -15.90 -4.77 -4.49
CA ALA A 26 -16.37 -3.44 -4.12
C ALA A 26 -15.51 -2.84 -3.00
N ILE A 27 -15.10 -3.64 -2.02
CA ILE A 27 -14.22 -3.20 -0.93
C ILE A 27 -12.85 -2.84 -1.49
N PHE A 28 -12.30 -3.66 -2.38
CA PHE A 28 -11.02 -3.37 -3.02
C PHE A 28 -11.09 -2.08 -3.84
N ALA A 29 -12.21 -1.85 -4.54
CA ALA A 29 -12.44 -0.61 -5.28
C ALA A 29 -12.44 0.63 -4.37
N GLN A 30 -12.94 0.49 -3.13
CA GLN A 30 -12.87 1.58 -2.15
C GLN A 30 -11.42 1.90 -1.78
N VAL A 31 -10.58 0.88 -1.59
CA VAL A 31 -9.15 1.08 -1.32
C VAL A 31 -8.50 1.85 -2.46
N GLN A 32 -8.72 1.41 -3.70
CA GLN A 32 -8.20 2.08 -4.89
C GLN A 32 -8.68 3.53 -5.00
N GLY A 33 -9.97 3.76 -4.71
CA GLY A 33 -10.56 5.08 -4.73
C GLY A 33 -9.94 6.03 -3.71
N ILE A 34 -9.66 5.55 -2.52
CA ILE A 34 -9.01 6.34 -1.46
C ILE A 34 -7.58 6.69 -1.88
N VAL A 35 -6.84 5.73 -2.42
CA VAL A 35 -5.48 5.97 -2.92
C VAL A 35 -5.50 7.05 -4.01
N SER A 36 -6.37 6.90 -5.00
CA SER A 36 -6.50 7.85 -6.11
C SER A 36 -6.92 9.23 -5.64
N ALA A 37 -7.87 9.31 -4.70
CA ALA A 37 -8.34 10.57 -4.14
C ALA A 37 -7.24 11.36 -3.43
N ASN A 38 -6.21 10.67 -2.96
CA ASN A 38 -5.05 11.29 -2.33
C ASN A 38 -3.86 11.44 -3.30
N GLY A 39 -4.12 11.33 -4.60
CA GLY A 39 -3.10 11.51 -5.62
C GLY A 39 -2.15 10.33 -5.78
N GLY A 40 -2.47 9.19 -5.19
CA GLY A 40 -1.63 8.01 -5.25
C GLY A 40 -1.83 7.18 -6.52
N GLU A 41 -0.78 6.50 -6.91
CA GLU A 41 -0.80 5.53 -8.00
C GLU A 41 -0.35 4.18 -7.45
N MET A 42 -1.21 3.18 -7.56
CA MET A 42 -0.87 1.82 -7.16
C MET A 42 -0.03 1.18 -8.26
N GLY A 43 1.19 0.82 -7.92
CA GLY A 43 2.09 0.13 -8.81
C GLY A 43 1.91 -1.39 -8.71
N MET A 44 2.95 -2.10 -8.29
CA MET A 44 2.88 -3.55 -8.15
C MET A 44 2.04 -3.92 -6.94
N ILE A 45 1.09 -4.84 -7.15
CA ILE A 45 0.28 -5.43 -6.09
C ILE A 45 0.41 -6.94 -6.23
N GLY A 46 0.67 -7.61 -5.13
CA GLY A 46 0.82 -9.06 -5.13
C GLY A 46 0.53 -9.66 -3.78
N TYR A 47 0.63 -10.97 -3.73
CA TYR A 47 0.42 -11.74 -2.51
C TYR A 47 1.73 -12.44 -2.14
N ASP A 48 2.22 -12.17 -0.95
CA ASP A 48 3.41 -12.82 -0.42
C ASP A 48 2.98 -14.09 0.31
N HIS A 49 3.23 -15.23 -0.31
CA HIS A 49 2.84 -16.53 0.25
C HIS A 49 3.55 -16.84 1.56
N ALA A 50 4.78 -16.36 1.75
CA ALA A 50 5.52 -16.61 2.98
C ALA A 50 4.90 -15.91 4.18
N GLN A 51 4.40 -14.69 3.97
CA GLN A 51 3.75 -13.91 5.04
C GLN A 51 2.24 -14.12 5.10
N ALA A 52 1.64 -14.75 4.07
CA ALA A 52 0.20 -14.83 3.90
C ALA A 52 -0.43 -13.44 3.95
N ALA A 53 0.13 -12.50 3.20
CA ALA A 53 -0.29 -11.11 3.21
C ALA A 53 -0.17 -10.48 1.83
N ASN A 54 -0.97 -9.46 1.59
CA ASN A 54 -0.90 -8.67 0.38
C ASN A 54 0.24 -7.67 0.48
N VAL A 55 0.93 -7.43 -0.64
CA VAL A 55 2.00 -6.44 -0.74
C VAL A 55 1.63 -5.46 -1.83
N ALA A 56 1.68 -4.18 -1.54
CA ALA A 56 1.41 -3.13 -2.50
C ALA A 56 2.51 -2.08 -2.47
N ILE A 57 2.97 -1.69 -3.66
CA ILE A 57 3.91 -0.58 -3.82
C ILE A 57 3.12 0.56 -4.43
N THR A 58 3.02 1.68 -3.71
CA THR A 58 2.19 2.81 -4.09
C THR A 58 2.99 4.09 -4.04
N THR A 59 2.83 4.95 -5.05
CA THR A 59 3.51 6.24 -5.11
C THR A 59 2.52 7.36 -4.87
N PHE A 60 2.86 8.25 -3.94
CA PHE A 60 2.07 9.44 -3.59
C PHE A 60 2.86 10.71 -3.88
N PRO A 61 2.18 11.86 -4.03
CA PRO A 61 2.87 13.13 -4.24
C PRO A 61 3.66 13.59 -3.02
N ALA A 62 3.25 13.20 -1.81
CA ALA A 62 3.89 13.61 -0.56
C ALA A 62 3.62 12.61 0.55
N PRO A 63 4.47 12.59 1.62
CA PRO A 63 4.21 11.73 2.78
C PRO A 63 2.86 11.95 3.44
N GLU A 64 2.39 13.20 3.48
CA GLU A 64 1.08 13.55 4.06
C GLU A 64 -0.06 12.90 3.29
N SER A 65 0.05 12.82 1.96
CA SER A 65 -0.95 12.17 1.12
C SER A 65 -1.03 10.68 1.42
N ALA A 66 0.13 10.03 1.58
CA ALA A 66 0.22 8.62 1.95
C ALA A 66 -0.39 8.38 3.34
N ALA A 67 -0.07 9.23 4.31
CA ALA A 67 -0.60 9.11 5.66
C ALA A 67 -2.12 9.28 5.69
N LYS A 68 -2.64 10.25 4.94
CA LYS A 68 -4.08 10.48 4.86
C LYS A 68 -4.81 9.28 4.27
N ALA A 69 -4.29 8.72 3.18
CA ALA A 69 -4.86 7.52 2.57
C ALA A 69 -4.88 6.36 3.56
N ALA A 70 -3.77 6.14 4.26
CA ALA A 70 -3.65 5.06 5.24
C ALA A 70 -4.66 5.21 6.38
N ILE A 71 -4.80 6.40 6.92
CA ILE A 71 -5.76 6.68 8.01
C ILE A 71 -7.18 6.41 7.53
N GLN A 72 -7.52 6.85 6.33
CA GLN A 72 -8.86 6.64 5.77
C GLN A 72 -9.17 5.15 5.55
N ILE A 73 -8.20 4.40 5.05
CA ILE A 73 -8.35 2.96 4.84
C ILE A 73 -8.53 2.23 6.17
N GLU A 74 -7.73 2.56 7.16
CA GLU A 74 -7.80 1.94 8.49
C GLU A 74 -9.09 2.31 9.22
N ALA A 75 -9.52 3.57 9.13
CA ALA A 75 -10.75 4.03 9.76
C ALA A 75 -11.98 3.28 9.26
N LYS A 76 -11.98 2.88 7.98
CA LYS A 76 -13.05 2.10 7.37
C LYS A 76 -12.86 0.58 7.51
N GLN A 77 -11.79 0.16 8.18
CA GLN A 77 -11.47 -1.25 8.40
C GLN A 77 -11.36 -2.06 7.10
N LEU A 78 -10.87 -1.41 6.04
CA LEU A 78 -10.72 -2.06 4.74
C LEU A 78 -9.52 -3.01 4.72
N LEU A 79 -8.41 -2.62 5.36
CA LEU A 79 -7.20 -3.41 5.45
C LEU A 79 -6.66 -3.39 6.88
N ASP A 80 -6.08 -4.52 7.30
CA ASP A 80 -5.27 -4.61 8.51
C ASP A 80 -3.81 -4.50 8.07
N VAL A 81 -3.18 -3.39 8.35
CA VAL A 81 -1.79 -3.14 7.94
C VAL A 81 -0.84 -3.85 8.89
N VAL A 82 0.00 -4.72 8.32
CA VAL A 82 1.04 -5.43 9.06
C VAL A 82 2.29 -4.55 9.17
N SER A 83 2.67 -3.94 8.05
CA SER A 83 3.81 -3.02 8.01
C SER A 83 3.64 -2.06 6.84
N ARG A 84 4.21 -0.88 6.99
CA ARG A 84 4.25 0.11 5.94
C ARG A 84 5.52 0.94 6.11
N GLY A 85 6.23 1.15 5.02
CA GLY A 85 7.44 1.94 5.06
C GLY A 85 7.75 2.55 3.72
N MET A 86 8.80 3.35 3.69
CA MET A 86 9.31 3.94 2.47
C MET A 86 9.99 2.87 1.65
N PHE A 87 9.76 2.89 0.34
CA PHE A 87 10.36 1.95 -0.60
C PHE A 87 11.24 2.72 -1.58
N SER A 88 12.48 2.27 -1.72
CA SER A 88 13.40 2.77 -2.73
C SER A 88 13.77 1.62 -3.67
N THR A 89 13.81 1.90 -4.97
CA THR A 89 14.30 0.90 -5.93
C THR A 89 15.80 0.72 -5.75
N MET A 90 16.32 -0.40 -6.22
CA MET A 90 17.77 -0.61 -6.23
C MET A 90 18.49 0.43 -7.08
N GLU A 91 17.84 0.86 -8.16
CA GLU A 91 18.39 1.93 -9.02
C GLU A 91 18.56 3.24 -8.25
N GLU A 92 17.55 3.62 -7.47
CA GLU A 92 17.60 4.81 -6.61
C GLU A 92 18.65 4.67 -5.50
N LEU A 93 18.79 3.47 -4.96
CA LEU A 93 19.67 3.20 -3.83
C LEU A 93 21.12 2.95 -4.22
N TRP A 94 21.37 2.58 -5.48
CA TRP A 94 22.69 2.18 -5.93
C TRP A 94 23.78 3.23 -5.70
N PRO A 95 23.57 4.53 -5.96
CA PRO A 95 24.57 5.55 -5.64
C PRO A 95 24.91 5.61 -4.16
N VAL A 96 23.92 5.44 -3.29
CA VAL A 96 24.12 5.39 -1.83
C VAL A 96 24.94 4.16 -1.46
N PHE A 97 24.61 3.03 -2.08
CA PHE A 97 25.28 1.75 -1.84
C PHE A 97 26.76 1.82 -2.21
N THR A 98 27.07 2.33 -3.40
CA THR A 98 28.46 2.46 -3.88
C THR A 98 29.24 3.46 -3.06
N ASP A 99 28.62 4.55 -2.65
CA ASP A 99 29.25 5.55 -1.76
C ASP A 99 29.58 4.92 -0.40
N ALA A 100 28.68 4.12 0.16
CA ALA A 100 28.90 3.45 1.43
C ALA A 100 30.02 2.40 1.39
N MET A 101 30.23 1.79 0.22
CA MET A 101 31.29 0.79 0.05
C MET A 101 32.68 1.41 -0.12
N GLY A 102 32.74 2.70 -0.32
CA GLY A 102 34.00 3.43 -0.50
C GLY A 102 34.41 3.46 -1.93
#